data_2e80f7237be3b45d21283bfe99f71bea
#
_entry.id   2e80f7237be3b45d21283bfe99f71bea
#
_cell.length_a   1.000
_cell.length_b   1.000
_cell.length_c   1.000
_cell.angle_alpha   90.00
_cell.angle_beta   90.00
_cell.angle_gamma   90.00
#
_symmetry.space_group_name_H-M   'P 1'
#
loop_
_entity.id
_entity.type
_entity.pdbx_description
1 polymer ?
#
loop_
_entity_poly.entity_id
_entity_poly.type
_entity_poly.pdbx_seq_one_letter_code
_entity_poly.pdbx_strand_id
1 'polypeptide(L)'
;MKDTKIFFISGFPRAGNTLLASLLNQNPDIGACPNGLPMEAMKELFLLHNDEVFQNFPDYRSLSNLMDIVYPTYFKDWNYKYIFDRAPAGTPGNLMMLKKHLKQPIKIIVLVRPILEVLASFIKWANKEPTAYINKLSGTVRQCQFLMRKDGQIYKQVSNLENLLKPENRHHALFIKYHDLVKNPLKTLNKIYQFFEIPKFKHKLIVNQLKVNGQGYNDTITGKGLHTLRKRIKLQKTNVRKLLQPEIIKAYGHLKWKIV
;
A
#
# COMPACT_ATOMS: atom_id res chain seq x y z
N MET A 1 -22.46 1.83 17.12
CA MET A 1 -21.61 1.98 15.90
C MET A 1 -21.55 0.63 15.22
N LYS A 2 -21.65 0.54 13.88
CA LYS A 2 -21.39 -0.71 13.18
C LYS A 2 -19.99 -1.20 13.55
N ASP A 3 -19.84 -2.50 13.82
CA ASP A 3 -18.56 -3.14 14.16
C ASP A 3 -17.69 -3.26 12.88
N THR A 4 -17.23 -2.10 12.38
CA THR A 4 -16.42 -2.01 11.16
C THR A 4 -14.99 -2.42 11.48
N LYS A 5 -14.50 -3.47 10.79
CA LYS A 5 -13.12 -3.94 10.94
C LYS A 5 -12.21 -3.23 9.93
N ILE A 6 -11.09 -2.73 10.41
CA ILE A 6 -10.10 -2.02 9.60
C ILE A 6 -8.89 -2.92 9.37
N PHE A 7 -8.57 -3.15 8.13
CA PHE A 7 -7.44 -3.94 7.66
C PHE A 7 -6.54 -3.09 6.75
N PHE A 8 -5.38 -3.62 6.39
CA PHE A 8 -4.41 -2.84 5.63
C PHE A 8 -4.01 -3.54 4.33
N ILE A 9 -3.82 -2.73 3.28
CA ILE A 9 -3.10 -3.12 2.06
C ILE A 9 -1.78 -2.38 2.09
N SER A 10 -0.70 -3.14 2.10
CA SER A 10 0.67 -2.63 2.04
C SER A 10 1.38 -3.27 0.84
N GLY A 11 2.57 -2.84 0.56
CA GLY A 11 3.36 -3.48 -0.49
C GLY A 11 3.87 -2.50 -1.53
N PHE A 12 4.72 -3.01 -2.41
CA PHE A 12 5.40 -2.18 -3.39
C PHE A 12 4.43 -1.43 -4.31
N PRO A 13 4.70 -0.17 -4.63
CA PRO A 13 4.00 0.49 -5.71
C PRO A 13 4.19 -0.34 -7.00
N ARG A 14 3.25 -0.24 -7.92
CA ARG A 14 3.24 -1.06 -9.16
C ARG A 14 3.14 -2.58 -8.95
N ALA A 15 2.85 -3.05 -7.74
CA ALA A 15 2.64 -4.46 -7.41
C ALA A 15 1.16 -4.89 -7.48
N GLY A 16 0.27 -4.05 -8.05
CA GLY A 16 -1.14 -4.39 -8.23
C GLY A 16 -2.06 -3.96 -7.10
N ASN A 17 -1.65 -3.02 -6.24
CA ASN A 17 -2.48 -2.52 -5.13
C ASN A 17 -3.84 -2.00 -5.63
N THR A 18 -3.86 -1.17 -6.67
CA THR A 18 -5.10 -0.64 -7.26
C THR A 18 -5.98 -1.73 -7.86
N LEU A 19 -5.36 -2.73 -8.51
CA LEU A 19 -6.07 -3.90 -9.03
C LEU A 19 -6.74 -4.69 -7.90
N LEU A 20 -5.98 -4.98 -6.84
CA LEU A 20 -6.52 -5.71 -5.69
C LEU A 20 -7.67 -4.94 -5.03
N ALA A 21 -7.50 -3.64 -4.78
CA ALA A 21 -8.55 -2.81 -4.21
C ALA A 21 -9.82 -2.80 -5.08
N SER A 22 -9.68 -2.69 -6.42
CA SER A 22 -10.82 -2.76 -7.33
C SER A 22 -11.52 -4.11 -7.31
N LEU A 23 -10.79 -5.21 -7.16
CA LEU A 23 -11.38 -6.54 -7.03
C LEU A 23 -12.11 -6.69 -5.69
N LEU A 24 -11.50 -6.25 -4.59
CA LEU A 24 -12.13 -6.30 -3.27
C LEU A 24 -13.42 -5.48 -3.22
N ASN A 25 -13.44 -4.29 -3.84
CA ASN A 25 -14.62 -3.41 -3.91
C ASN A 25 -15.78 -3.97 -4.75
N GLN A 26 -15.65 -5.15 -5.36
CA GLN A 26 -16.80 -5.85 -5.92
C GLN A 26 -17.71 -6.43 -4.83
N ASN A 27 -17.16 -6.69 -3.63
CA ASN A 27 -17.93 -7.11 -2.47
C ASN A 27 -18.55 -5.87 -1.79
N PRO A 28 -19.88 -5.77 -1.70
CA PRO A 28 -20.56 -4.61 -1.12
C PRO A 28 -20.23 -4.38 0.37
N ASP A 29 -19.78 -5.41 1.08
CA ASP A 29 -19.35 -5.30 2.47
C ASP A 29 -17.93 -4.74 2.63
N ILE A 30 -17.18 -4.57 1.53
CA ILE A 30 -15.76 -4.15 1.56
C ILE A 30 -15.57 -2.77 0.93
N GLY A 31 -14.92 -1.86 1.68
CA GLY A 31 -14.38 -0.60 1.19
C GLY A 31 -12.85 -0.64 1.16
N ALA A 32 -12.25 -0.91 0.00
CA ALA A 32 -10.80 -0.89 -0.16
C ALA A 32 -10.32 0.49 -0.63
N CYS A 33 -9.71 1.24 0.28
CA CYS A 33 -9.20 2.60 0.07
C CYS A 33 -7.86 2.57 -0.66
N PRO A 34 -7.70 3.35 -1.73
CA PRO A 34 -6.46 3.35 -2.51
C PRO A 34 -5.30 4.09 -1.85
N ASN A 35 -5.59 5.11 -1.06
CA ASN A 35 -4.66 5.90 -0.26
C ASN A 35 -5.45 6.56 0.87
N GLY A 36 -5.51 5.94 2.03
CA GLY A 36 -6.07 6.56 3.21
C GLY A 36 -5.09 7.54 3.87
N LEU A 37 -5.62 8.55 4.53
CA LEU A 37 -4.83 9.51 5.31
C LEU A 37 -4.64 9.12 6.79
N PRO A 38 -5.40 8.18 7.40
CA PRO A 38 -5.33 7.96 8.84
C PRO A 38 -3.93 7.66 9.36
N MET A 39 -3.15 6.86 8.62
CA MET A 39 -1.78 6.53 9.03
C MET A 39 -0.85 7.76 9.02
N GLU A 40 -0.97 8.63 8.02
CA GLU A 40 -0.19 9.87 7.99
C GLU A 40 -0.66 10.82 9.11
N ALA A 41 -1.96 10.94 9.36
CA ALA A 41 -2.49 11.74 10.47
C ALA A 41 -1.99 11.22 11.84
N MET A 42 -2.01 9.91 12.07
CA MET A 42 -1.45 9.33 13.31
C MET A 42 0.04 9.64 13.46
N LYS A 43 0.79 9.57 12.36
CA LYS A 43 2.22 9.89 12.36
C LYS A 43 2.47 11.36 12.70
N GLU A 44 1.72 12.29 12.09
CA GLU A 44 1.85 13.72 12.39
C GLU A 44 1.45 14.02 13.85
N LEU A 45 0.37 13.43 14.37
CA LEU A 45 0.02 13.52 15.79
C LEU A 45 1.12 12.97 16.69
N PHE A 46 1.71 11.82 16.33
CA PHE A 46 2.84 11.27 17.07
C PHE A 46 4.04 12.21 17.11
N LEU A 47 4.33 12.91 16.01
CA LEU A 47 5.46 13.84 15.93
C LEU A 47 5.25 15.10 16.78
N LEU A 48 4.01 15.46 17.12
CA LEU A 48 3.72 16.59 17.99
C LEU A 48 4.38 16.50 19.38
N HIS A 49 4.72 15.29 19.85
CA HIS A 49 5.45 15.14 21.10
C HIS A 49 6.81 15.84 21.11
N ASN A 50 7.39 16.15 19.93
CA ASN A 50 8.63 16.92 19.79
C ASN A 50 8.40 18.43 19.59
N ASP A 51 7.15 18.87 19.47
CA ASP A 51 6.80 20.27 19.25
C ASP A 51 7.01 21.08 20.53
N GLU A 52 7.52 22.31 20.41
CA GLU A 52 7.81 23.19 21.54
C GLU A 52 6.56 23.49 22.36
N VAL A 53 5.41 23.71 21.71
CA VAL A 53 4.14 23.94 22.40
C VAL A 53 3.75 22.76 23.25
N PHE A 54 3.90 21.55 22.72
CA PHE A 54 3.61 20.31 23.46
C PHE A 54 4.61 20.12 24.62
N GLN A 55 5.88 20.43 24.44
CA GLN A 55 6.90 20.32 25.49
C GLN A 55 6.66 21.29 26.65
N ASN A 56 6.04 22.44 26.40
CA ASN A 56 5.65 23.40 27.44
C ASN A 56 4.50 22.89 28.33
N PHE A 57 3.61 22.07 27.77
CA PHE A 57 2.50 21.45 28.51
C PHE A 57 2.25 20.03 27.99
N PRO A 58 3.05 19.02 28.41
CA PRO A 58 3.11 17.69 27.81
C PRO A 58 1.99 16.77 28.30
N ASP A 59 0.78 16.93 27.77
CA ASP A 59 -0.36 16.04 28.02
C ASP A 59 -0.34 14.83 27.08
N TYR A 60 0.49 13.85 27.39
CA TYR A 60 0.62 12.59 26.62
C TYR A 60 -0.68 11.78 26.59
N ARG A 61 -1.53 11.89 27.62
CA ARG A 61 -2.80 11.16 27.68
C ARG A 61 -3.78 11.70 26.65
N SER A 62 -3.95 13.00 26.58
CA SER A 62 -4.84 13.64 25.61
C SER A 62 -4.33 13.45 24.19
N LEU A 63 -3.02 13.52 23.93
CA LEU A 63 -2.44 13.21 22.63
C LEU A 63 -2.69 11.73 22.24
N SER A 64 -2.55 10.80 23.19
CA SER A 64 -2.86 9.38 22.97
C SER A 64 -4.33 9.17 22.63
N ASN A 65 -5.26 9.85 23.30
CA ASN A 65 -6.69 9.77 23.01
C ASN A 65 -7.02 10.25 21.59
N LEU A 66 -6.36 11.33 21.11
CA LEU A 66 -6.50 11.79 19.72
C LEU A 66 -6.05 10.72 18.74
N MET A 67 -4.95 10.02 19.01
CA MET A 67 -4.47 8.94 18.15
C MET A 67 -5.44 7.73 18.13
N ASP A 68 -6.09 7.41 19.25
CA ASP A 68 -7.06 6.31 19.36
C ASP A 68 -8.30 6.53 18.46
N ILE A 69 -8.70 7.78 18.21
CA ILE A 69 -9.90 8.11 17.45
C ILE A 69 -9.65 8.38 15.96
N VAL A 70 -8.40 8.45 15.50
CA VAL A 70 -8.07 8.77 14.09
C VAL A 70 -8.76 7.82 13.12
N TYR A 71 -8.55 6.52 13.25
CA TYR A 71 -9.14 5.52 12.36
C TYR A 71 -10.66 5.43 12.47
N PRO A 72 -11.25 5.29 13.67
CA PRO A 72 -12.70 5.24 13.83
C PRO A 72 -13.39 6.50 13.29
N THR A 73 -12.83 7.69 13.54
CA THR A 73 -13.43 8.95 13.11
C THR A 73 -13.31 9.16 11.60
N TYR A 74 -12.16 8.82 11.01
CA TYR A 74 -11.96 8.99 9.57
C TYR A 74 -12.94 8.14 8.74
N PHE A 75 -13.23 6.92 9.18
CA PHE A 75 -14.10 6.01 8.47
C PHE A 75 -15.54 5.94 9.02
N LYS A 76 -15.92 6.81 9.94
CA LYS A 76 -17.24 6.75 10.62
C LYS A 76 -18.43 6.74 9.68
N ASP A 77 -18.33 7.48 8.56
CA ASP A 77 -19.41 7.66 7.59
C ASP A 77 -19.32 6.65 6.42
N TRP A 78 -18.33 5.74 6.46
CA TRP A 78 -18.18 4.69 5.45
C TRP A 78 -19.08 3.51 5.79
N ASN A 79 -20.00 3.18 4.88
CA ASN A 79 -20.99 2.12 5.11
C ASN A 79 -20.48 0.74 4.68
N TYR A 80 -19.33 0.30 5.21
CA TYR A 80 -18.74 -1.00 4.95
C TYR A 80 -18.50 -1.77 6.25
N LYS A 81 -18.60 -3.10 6.21
CA LYS A 81 -18.23 -3.98 7.34
C LYS A 81 -16.72 -4.13 7.47
N TYR A 82 -16.02 -4.10 6.33
CA TYR A 82 -14.58 -4.31 6.26
C TYR A 82 -13.96 -3.17 5.44
N ILE A 83 -13.00 -2.46 6.03
CA ILE A 83 -12.25 -1.42 5.35
C ILE A 83 -10.81 -1.90 5.16
N PHE A 84 -10.30 -1.81 3.95
CA PHE A 84 -8.91 -2.05 3.64
C PHE A 84 -8.23 -0.72 3.31
N ASP A 85 -7.50 -0.17 4.28
CA ASP A 85 -6.74 1.06 4.10
C ASP A 85 -5.36 0.78 3.49
N ARG A 86 -5.02 1.48 2.42
CA ARG A 86 -3.69 1.34 1.83
C ARG A 86 -2.70 2.27 2.52
N ALA A 87 -1.87 1.68 3.37
CA ALA A 87 -0.83 2.38 4.13
C ALA A 87 0.43 1.51 4.29
N PRO A 88 1.61 2.05 4.53
CA PRO A 88 2.81 1.30 4.90
C PRO A 88 2.72 0.81 6.36
N ALA A 89 1.65 0.09 6.67
CA ALA A 89 1.22 -0.28 8.02
C ALA A 89 2.25 -1.13 8.80
N GLY A 90 3.09 -1.89 8.10
CA GLY A 90 4.06 -2.79 8.70
C GLY A 90 5.45 -2.18 8.91
N THR A 91 5.69 -0.89 8.63
CA THR A 91 6.95 -0.26 9.06
C THR A 91 7.06 -0.27 10.59
N PRO A 92 8.27 -0.31 11.20
CA PRO A 92 8.41 -0.41 12.65
C PRO A 92 7.57 0.60 13.43
N GLY A 93 7.67 1.88 13.08
CA GLY A 93 6.92 2.95 13.75
C GLY A 93 5.40 2.85 13.55
N ASN A 94 4.94 2.60 12.31
CA ASN A 94 3.51 2.49 12.02
C ASN A 94 2.89 1.27 12.71
N LEU A 95 3.58 0.12 12.68
CA LEU A 95 3.08 -1.08 13.35
C LEU A 95 3.01 -0.90 14.86
N MET A 96 3.98 -0.21 15.47
CA MET A 96 3.96 0.16 16.88
C MET A 96 2.75 1.06 17.21
N MET A 97 2.52 2.11 16.43
CA MET A 97 1.35 2.99 16.62
C MET A 97 0.04 2.23 16.48
N LEU A 98 -0.08 1.36 15.46
CA LEU A 98 -1.27 0.55 15.27
C LEU A 98 -1.51 -0.42 16.43
N LYS A 99 -0.45 -1.10 16.92
CA LYS A 99 -0.56 -1.99 18.10
C LYS A 99 -1.04 -1.26 19.34
N LYS A 100 -0.67 0.00 19.51
CA LYS A 100 -1.06 0.81 20.68
C LYS A 100 -2.48 1.39 20.53
N HIS A 101 -2.83 1.91 19.36
CA HIS A 101 -4.00 2.78 19.17
C HIS A 101 -5.16 2.15 18.40
N LEU A 102 -4.93 1.12 17.58
CA LEU A 102 -6.00 0.41 16.88
C LEU A 102 -6.51 -0.74 17.76
N LYS A 103 -7.67 -0.59 18.37
CA LYS A 103 -8.26 -1.54 19.35
C LYS A 103 -8.82 -2.82 18.70
N GLN A 104 -8.09 -3.39 17.72
CA GLN A 104 -8.43 -4.64 17.05
C GLN A 104 -7.18 -5.37 16.54
N PRO A 105 -7.24 -6.67 16.19
CA PRO A 105 -6.13 -7.39 15.61
C PRO A 105 -5.65 -6.76 14.30
N ILE A 106 -4.34 -6.56 14.17
CA ILE A 106 -3.75 -5.98 12.96
C ILE A 106 -3.55 -7.09 11.94
N LYS A 107 -4.17 -6.94 10.76
CA LYS A 107 -4.00 -7.84 9.62
C LYS A 107 -3.67 -7.02 8.36
N ILE A 108 -2.63 -7.42 7.63
CA ILE A 108 -2.05 -6.65 6.53
C ILE A 108 -1.87 -7.55 5.30
N ILE A 109 -2.39 -7.14 4.14
CA ILE A 109 -2.00 -7.71 2.85
C ILE A 109 -0.70 -7.04 2.41
N VAL A 110 0.32 -7.82 2.08
CA VAL A 110 1.58 -7.30 1.54
C VAL A 110 1.77 -7.78 0.11
N LEU A 111 1.54 -6.88 -0.85
CA LEU A 111 1.79 -7.17 -2.26
C LEU A 111 3.26 -7.01 -2.60
N VAL A 112 3.87 -8.09 -3.07
CA VAL A 112 5.30 -8.15 -3.37
C VAL A 112 5.54 -8.37 -4.86
N ARG A 113 6.45 -7.57 -5.39
CA ARG A 113 6.93 -7.65 -6.77
C ARG A 113 8.45 -7.45 -6.77
N PRO A 114 9.22 -8.15 -7.64
CA PRO A 114 10.66 -7.93 -7.74
C PRO A 114 10.98 -6.44 -7.95
N ILE A 115 11.92 -5.91 -7.17
CA ILE A 115 12.27 -4.47 -7.18
C ILE A 115 12.62 -3.97 -8.57
N LEU A 116 13.42 -4.72 -9.31
CA LEU A 116 13.78 -4.35 -10.68
C LEU A 116 12.57 -4.26 -11.60
N GLU A 117 11.56 -5.10 -11.42
CA GLU A 117 10.31 -4.99 -12.19
C GLU A 117 9.49 -3.76 -11.76
N VAL A 118 9.51 -3.40 -10.47
CA VAL A 118 8.86 -2.18 -9.95
C VAL A 118 9.50 -0.96 -10.58
N LEU A 119 10.83 -0.83 -10.51
CA LEU A 119 11.59 0.27 -11.11
C LEU A 119 11.36 0.36 -12.61
N ALA A 120 11.50 -0.76 -13.34
CA ALA A 120 11.26 -0.79 -14.78
C ALA A 120 9.81 -0.43 -15.15
N SER A 121 8.83 -0.75 -14.28
CA SER A 121 7.43 -0.33 -14.47
C SER A 121 7.24 1.18 -14.32
N PHE A 122 7.96 1.83 -13.39
CA PHE A 122 7.95 3.28 -13.26
C PHE A 122 8.58 3.96 -14.48
N ILE A 123 9.75 3.51 -14.91
CA ILE A 123 10.43 4.05 -16.10
C ILE A 123 9.57 3.88 -17.36
N LYS A 124 8.96 2.70 -17.53
CA LYS A 124 8.04 2.45 -18.66
C LYS A 124 6.84 3.39 -18.66
N TRP A 125 6.33 3.74 -17.50
CA TRP A 125 5.24 4.70 -17.38
C TRP A 125 5.74 6.13 -17.64
N ALA A 126 6.83 6.54 -17.03
CA ALA A 126 7.42 7.87 -17.20
C ALA A 126 7.80 8.18 -18.65
N ASN A 127 8.29 7.19 -19.39
CA ASN A 127 8.58 7.32 -20.82
C ASN A 127 7.34 7.58 -21.69
N LYS A 128 6.13 7.34 -21.17
CA LYS A 128 4.85 7.55 -21.87
C LYS A 128 4.09 8.75 -21.36
N GLU A 129 4.40 9.22 -20.18
CA GLU A 129 3.70 10.31 -19.51
C GLU A 129 4.67 11.45 -19.21
N PRO A 130 4.71 12.49 -20.06
CA PRO A 130 5.63 13.61 -19.90
C PRO A 130 5.51 14.32 -18.54
N THR A 131 4.29 14.35 -17.99
CA THR A 131 4.01 14.99 -16.68
C THR A 131 4.29 14.08 -15.49
N ALA A 132 4.84 12.87 -15.71
CA ALA A 132 5.21 11.98 -14.62
C ALA A 132 6.16 12.69 -13.64
N TYR A 133 5.82 12.65 -12.34
CA TYR A 133 6.57 13.39 -11.32
C TYR A 133 8.07 13.05 -11.26
N ILE A 134 8.48 11.83 -11.67
CA ILE A 134 9.89 11.43 -11.75
C ILE A 134 10.62 12.04 -12.95
N ASN A 135 9.91 12.57 -13.94
CA ASN A 135 10.49 13.22 -15.11
C ASN A 135 11.09 14.61 -14.80
N LYS A 136 10.86 15.13 -13.58
CA LYS A 136 11.60 16.28 -13.06
C LYS A 136 13.10 15.99 -12.92
N LEU A 137 13.48 14.71 -12.92
CA LEU A 137 14.86 14.24 -12.85
C LEU A 137 15.30 13.72 -14.21
N SER A 138 16.43 14.21 -14.70
CA SER A 138 17.02 13.74 -15.95
C SER A 138 17.72 12.37 -15.77
N GLY A 139 17.38 11.45 -16.67
CA GLY A 139 18.02 10.13 -16.76
C GLY A 139 17.47 9.07 -15.81
N THR A 140 17.38 7.86 -16.34
CA THR A 140 16.80 6.68 -15.67
C THR A 140 17.48 6.35 -14.34
N VAL A 141 18.79 6.56 -14.23
CA VAL A 141 19.55 6.28 -13.00
C VAL A 141 19.07 7.17 -11.86
N ARG A 142 19.04 8.50 -12.08
CA ARG A 142 18.59 9.45 -11.06
C ARG A 142 17.12 9.21 -10.68
N GLN A 143 16.28 8.88 -11.64
CA GLN A 143 14.87 8.53 -11.38
C GLN A 143 14.77 7.29 -10.47
N CYS A 144 15.55 6.24 -10.74
CA CYS A 144 15.56 5.03 -9.92
C CYS A 144 16.12 5.29 -8.51
N GLN A 145 17.21 6.06 -8.41
CA GLN A 145 17.80 6.45 -7.12
C GLN A 145 16.82 7.26 -6.27
N PHE A 146 16.10 8.20 -6.89
CA PHE A 146 15.05 8.96 -6.23
C PHE A 146 13.94 8.07 -5.65
N LEU A 147 13.46 7.09 -6.42
CA LEU A 147 12.45 6.14 -5.96
C LEU A 147 12.95 5.24 -4.81
N MET A 148 14.24 4.97 -4.77
CA MET A 148 14.91 4.08 -3.80
C MET A 148 15.57 4.80 -2.62
N ARG A 149 15.55 6.13 -2.56
CA ARG A 149 16.08 6.87 -1.40
C ARG A 149 15.32 6.50 -0.11
N LYS A 150 15.93 6.70 1.06
CA LYS A 150 15.39 6.27 2.38
C LYS A 150 13.96 6.78 2.65
N ASP A 151 13.64 8.00 2.24
CA ASP A 151 12.31 8.61 2.32
C ASP A 151 11.42 8.32 1.09
N GLY A 152 11.95 7.58 0.11
CA GLY A 152 11.27 7.23 -1.14
C GLY A 152 10.17 6.20 -0.97
N GLN A 153 9.20 6.24 -1.90
CA GLN A 153 8.02 5.35 -1.85
C GLN A 153 8.40 3.86 -1.87
N ILE A 154 9.47 3.47 -2.58
CA ILE A 154 9.85 2.05 -2.69
C ILE A 154 10.57 1.63 -1.41
N TYR A 155 11.51 2.43 -0.92
CA TYR A 155 12.30 2.09 0.27
C TYR A 155 11.41 1.95 1.53
N LYS A 156 10.42 2.81 1.71
CA LYS A 156 9.42 2.66 2.79
C LYS A 156 8.74 1.29 2.74
N GLN A 157 8.49 0.75 1.54
CA GLN A 157 7.89 -0.58 1.38
C GLN A 157 8.91 -1.72 1.56
N VAL A 158 10.21 -1.47 1.34
CA VAL A 158 11.28 -2.40 1.74
C VAL A 158 11.27 -2.55 3.27
N SER A 159 11.35 -1.44 3.99
CA SER A 159 11.31 -1.42 5.47
C SER A 159 10.03 -2.08 6.02
N ASN A 160 8.87 -1.80 5.39
CA ASN A 160 7.61 -2.45 5.74
C ASN A 160 7.67 -3.98 5.57
N LEU A 161 8.18 -4.44 4.43
CA LEU A 161 8.28 -5.87 4.13
C LEU A 161 9.26 -6.58 5.09
N GLU A 162 10.45 -6.00 5.28
CA GLU A 162 11.48 -6.57 6.14
C GLU A 162 11.02 -6.66 7.60
N ASN A 163 10.34 -5.64 8.11
CA ASN A 163 9.80 -5.69 9.47
C ASN A 163 8.69 -6.75 9.62
N LEU A 164 7.84 -6.93 8.60
CA LEU A 164 6.79 -7.95 8.62
C LEU A 164 7.30 -9.37 8.36
N LEU A 165 8.51 -9.54 7.84
CA LEU A 165 9.15 -10.86 7.70
C LEU A 165 9.79 -11.35 8.99
N LYS A 166 10.00 -10.49 9.98
CA LYS A 166 10.51 -10.90 11.30
C LYS A 166 9.53 -11.86 11.98
N PRO A 167 10.01 -12.90 12.68
CA PRO A 167 9.17 -13.92 13.33
C PRO A 167 8.05 -13.32 14.18
N GLU A 168 8.36 -12.31 14.98
CA GLU A 168 7.43 -11.64 15.90
C GLU A 168 6.32 -10.85 15.22
N ASN A 169 6.49 -10.47 13.94
CA ASN A 169 5.51 -9.68 13.17
C ASN A 169 4.87 -10.46 12.04
N ARG A 170 5.38 -11.65 11.71
CA ARG A 170 4.98 -12.43 10.55
C ARG A 170 3.49 -12.79 10.53
N HIS A 171 2.91 -13.02 11.70
CA HIS A 171 1.50 -13.39 11.87
C HIS A 171 0.53 -12.26 11.50
N HIS A 172 0.98 -11.00 11.46
CA HIS A 172 0.17 -9.86 11.01
C HIS A 172 -0.03 -9.82 9.49
N ALA A 173 0.77 -10.55 8.69
CA ALA A 173 0.88 -10.32 7.27
C ALA A 173 0.53 -11.53 6.40
N LEU A 174 -0.30 -11.30 5.39
CA LEU A 174 -0.49 -12.19 4.25
C LEU A 174 0.33 -11.65 3.06
N PHE A 175 1.41 -12.35 2.70
CA PHE A 175 2.24 -11.98 1.56
C PHE A 175 1.68 -12.56 0.27
N ILE A 176 1.53 -11.72 -0.74
CA ILE A 176 0.98 -12.08 -2.04
C ILE A 176 1.94 -11.60 -3.13
N LYS A 177 2.41 -12.53 -3.97
CA LYS A 177 3.20 -12.18 -5.16
C LYS A 177 2.29 -11.54 -6.21
N TYR A 178 2.73 -10.43 -6.80
CA TYR A 178 2.02 -9.78 -7.91
C TYR A 178 1.66 -10.76 -9.04
N HIS A 179 2.58 -11.65 -9.39
CA HIS A 179 2.35 -12.65 -10.43
C HIS A 179 1.22 -13.61 -10.08
N ASP A 180 1.07 -14.01 -8.81
CA ASP A 180 -0.01 -14.89 -8.36
C ASP A 180 -1.37 -14.16 -8.40
N LEU A 181 -1.41 -12.90 -7.97
CA LEU A 181 -2.61 -12.08 -8.08
C LEU A 181 -3.12 -11.98 -9.52
N VAL A 182 -2.20 -11.83 -10.49
CA VAL A 182 -2.57 -11.64 -11.89
C VAL A 182 -2.85 -12.96 -12.61
N LYS A 183 -2.11 -14.03 -12.30
CA LYS A 183 -2.29 -15.35 -12.94
C LYS A 183 -3.48 -16.12 -12.36
N ASN A 184 -3.67 -16.05 -11.04
CA ASN A 184 -4.67 -16.80 -10.30
C ASN A 184 -5.48 -15.92 -9.35
N PRO A 185 -6.21 -14.89 -9.88
CA PRO A 185 -6.86 -13.89 -9.05
C PRO A 185 -7.89 -14.48 -8.08
N LEU A 186 -8.72 -15.42 -8.51
CA LEU A 186 -9.72 -16.04 -7.63
C LEU A 186 -9.10 -16.85 -6.50
N LYS A 187 -8.03 -17.62 -6.79
CA LYS A 187 -7.28 -18.35 -5.76
C LYS A 187 -6.65 -17.38 -4.75
N THR A 188 -6.13 -16.27 -5.24
CA THR A 188 -5.53 -15.22 -4.41
C THR A 188 -6.59 -14.55 -3.51
N LEU A 189 -7.74 -14.19 -4.07
CA LEU A 189 -8.86 -13.63 -3.31
C LEU A 189 -9.36 -14.60 -2.23
N ASN A 190 -9.50 -15.89 -2.54
CA ASN A 190 -9.89 -16.89 -1.55
C ASN A 190 -8.91 -16.97 -0.37
N LYS A 191 -7.59 -16.89 -0.62
CA LYS A 191 -6.58 -16.80 0.46
C LYS A 191 -6.77 -15.56 1.32
N ILE A 192 -7.11 -14.41 0.70
CA ILE A 192 -7.37 -13.17 1.42
C ILE A 192 -8.60 -13.35 2.32
N TYR A 193 -9.72 -13.82 1.78
CA TYR A 193 -10.95 -14.04 2.55
C TYR A 193 -10.71 -14.97 3.75
N GLN A 194 -9.94 -16.04 3.55
CA GLN A 194 -9.58 -16.97 4.61
C GLN A 194 -8.73 -16.31 5.70
N PHE A 195 -7.67 -15.58 5.32
CA PHE A 195 -6.76 -14.93 6.28
C PHE A 195 -7.46 -13.85 7.11
N PHE A 196 -8.36 -13.09 6.48
CA PHE A 196 -9.11 -12.01 7.14
C PHE A 196 -10.39 -12.49 7.81
N GLU A 197 -10.75 -13.78 7.68
CA GLU A 197 -11.97 -14.35 8.23
C GLU A 197 -13.23 -13.63 7.74
N ILE A 198 -13.23 -13.27 6.45
CA ILE A 198 -14.33 -12.60 5.76
C ILE A 198 -15.14 -13.67 5.01
N PRO A 199 -16.48 -13.63 5.03
CA PRO A 199 -17.31 -14.53 4.24
C PRO A 199 -16.95 -14.48 2.75
N LYS A 200 -16.86 -15.65 2.10
CA LYS A 200 -16.52 -15.75 0.68
C LYS A 200 -17.50 -14.96 -0.19
N PHE A 201 -16.98 -14.32 -1.22
CA PHE A 201 -17.74 -13.58 -2.21
C PHE A 201 -17.39 -14.06 -3.63
N LYS A 202 -18.39 -14.10 -4.52
CA LYS A 202 -18.22 -14.52 -5.92
C LYS A 202 -17.75 -13.32 -6.76
N HIS A 203 -16.46 -13.22 -7.01
CA HIS A 203 -15.85 -12.15 -7.81
C HIS A 203 -16.01 -12.37 -9.32
N LYS A 204 -16.12 -11.26 -10.05
CA LYS A 204 -16.00 -11.23 -11.51
C LYS A 204 -14.57 -10.86 -11.89
N LEU A 205 -14.03 -11.46 -12.98
CA LEU A 205 -12.67 -11.13 -13.47
C LEU A 205 -12.65 -9.91 -14.40
N ILE A 206 -13.76 -9.17 -14.45
CA ILE A 206 -13.84 -7.87 -15.11
C ILE A 206 -13.43 -6.82 -14.07
N VAL A 207 -12.48 -5.97 -14.44
CA VAL A 207 -11.93 -4.93 -13.56
C VAL A 207 -12.53 -3.58 -13.92
N ASN A 208 -13.15 -2.94 -12.96
CA ASN A 208 -13.62 -1.56 -13.08
C ASN A 208 -12.52 -0.58 -12.62
N GLN A 209 -12.62 0.68 -13.02
CA GLN A 209 -11.80 1.73 -12.41
C GLN A 209 -12.13 1.78 -10.91
N LEU A 210 -11.08 1.99 -10.10
CA LEU A 210 -11.25 2.02 -8.66
C LEU A 210 -12.14 3.20 -8.25
N LYS A 211 -13.23 2.88 -7.55
CA LYS A 211 -14.10 3.84 -6.90
C LYS A 211 -14.56 3.26 -5.57
N VAL A 212 -14.44 4.04 -4.51
CA VAL A 212 -14.87 3.65 -3.16
C VAL A 212 -15.44 4.88 -2.45
N ASN A 213 -16.51 4.71 -1.72
CA ASN A 213 -17.22 5.80 -1.03
C ASN A 213 -17.47 7.02 -1.94
N GLY A 214 -17.85 6.79 -3.20
CA GLY A 214 -18.08 7.85 -4.17
C GLY A 214 -16.83 8.46 -4.83
N GLN A 215 -15.62 8.19 -4.30
CA GLN A 215 -14.37 8.79 -4.71
C GLN A 215 -13.54 7.86 -5.60
N GLY A 216 -12.85 8.43 -6.60
CA GLY A 216 -11.88 7.75 -7.45
C GLY A 216 -10.50 8.39 -7.35
N TYR A 217 -9.51 7.83 -8.05
CA TYR A 217 -8.19 8.44 -8.13
C TYR A 217 -8.21 9.75 -8.91
N ASN A 218 -7.48 10.73 -8.40
CA ASN A 218 -7.09 11.93 -9.14
C ASN A 218 -5.60 11.81 -9.52
N ASP A 219 -5.33 11.42 -10.76
CA ASP A 219 -3.97 11.24 -11.29
C ASP A 219 -3.34 12.57 -11.78
N THR A 220 -4.01 13.71 -11.64
CA THR A 220 -3.48 15.00 -12.14
C THR A 220 -2.21 15.43 -11.44
N ILE A 221 -2.06 15.08 -10.14
CA ILE A 221 -0.89 15.45 -9.32
C ILE A 221 0.32 14.58 -9.61
N THR A 222 0.10 13.29 -9.87
CA THR A 222 1.18 12.29 -10.00
C THR A 222 1.57 12.01 -11.44
N GLY A 223 0.70 12.30 -12.38
CA GLY A 223 0.81 11.99 -13.81
C GLY A 223 -0.22 10.96 -14.25
N LYS A 224 -0.83 11.23 -15.40
CA LYS A 224 -1.94 10.45 -15.94
C LYS A 224 -1.57 8.97 -16.12
N GLY A 225 -2.56 8.11 -15.90
CA GLY A 225 -2.44 6.68 -16.14
C GLY A 225 -1.66 5.87 -15.10
N LEU A 226 -1.17 6.50 -14.04
CA LEU A 226 -0.46 5.77 -12.97
C LEU A 226 -1.37 4.73 -12.29
N HIS A 227 -2.64 5.07 -12.07
CA HIS A 227 -3.63 4.22 -11.39
C HIS A 227 -4.73 3.70 -12.33
N THR A 228 -4.65 3.97 -13.63
CA THR A 228 -5.63 3.48 -14.61
C THR A 228 -5.61 1.96 -14.71
N LEU A 229 -6.76 1.34 -14.54
CA LEU A 229 -6.95 -0.11 -14.62
C LEU A 229 -7.43 -0.53 -16.02
N ARG A 230 -6.99 -1.70 -16.46
CA ARG A 230 -7.49 -2.35 -17.67
C ARG A 230 -8.70 -3.22 -17.33
N LYS A 231 -9.69 -3.28 -18.22
CA LYS A 231 -10.90 -4.11 -18.02
C LYS A 231 -10.59 -5.59 -17.78
N ARG A 232 -9.51 -6.12 -18.35
CA ARG A 232 -9.09 -7.53 -18.18
C ARG A 232 -7.79 -7.61 -17.39
N ILE A 233 -7.72 -8.55 -16.46
CA ILE A 233 -6.51 -8.85 -15.71
C ILE A 233 -5.50 -9.48 -16.68
N LYS A 234 -4.37 -8.83 -16.85
CA LYS A 234 -3.30 -9.30 -17.75
C LYS A 234 -1.94 -8.98 -17.15
N LEU A 235 -1.07 -10.00 -17.09
CA LEU A 235 0.30 -9.84 -16.65
C LEU A 235 1.03 -8.80 -17.51
N GLN A 236 1.54 -7.77 -16.86
CA GLN A 236 2.36 -6.76 -17.50
C GLN A 236 3.80 -7.22 -17.53
N LYS A 237 4.21 -7.82 -18.66
CA LYS A 237 5.62 -8.15 -18.88
C LYS A 237 6.42 -6.83 -18.95
N THR A 238 7.47 -6.74 -18.16
CA THR A 238 8.39 -5.61 -18.13
C THR A 238 9.79 -6.11 -18.46
N ASN A 239 10.36 -5.66 -19.57
CA ASN A 239 11.73 -6.02 -19.92
C ASN A 239 12.69 -5.14 -19.11
N VAL A 240 13.18 -5.70 -18.00
CA VAL A 240 14.09 -5.03 -17.06
C VAL A 240 15.36 -4.56 -17.76
N ARG A 241 16.02 -5.44 -18.54
CA ARG A 241 17.30 -5.14 -19.21
C ARG A 241 17.17 -4.06 -20.29
N LYS A 242 15.99 -3.92 -20.93
CA LYS A 242 15.75 -2.85 -21.91
C LYS A 242 15.50 -1.48 -21.26
N LEU A 243 14.99 -1.46 -20.02
CA LEU A 243 14.49 -0.25 -19.36
C LEU A 243 15.44 0.26 -18.27
N LEU A 244 16.25 -0.61 -17.68
CA LEU A 244 17.16 -0.24 -16.60
C LEU A 244 18.60 -0.42 -17.03
N GLN A 245 19.43 0.51 -16.62
CA GLN A 245 20.88 0.47 -16.88
C GLN A 245 21.55 -0.58 -15.98
N PRO A 246 22.72 -1.16 -16.41
CA PRO A 246 23.42 -2.20 -15.67
C PRO A 246 23.74 -1.82 -14.23
N GLU A 247 24.08 -0.56 -13.97
CA GLU A 247 24.38 -0.07 -12.61
C GLU A 247 23.17 -0.18 -11.67
N ILE A 248 21.94 0.11 -12.15
CA ILE A 248 20.71 -0.04 -11.37
C ILE A 248 20.43 -1.51 -11.10
N ILE A 249 20.65 -2.38 -12.09
CA ILE A 249 20.47 -3.82 -11.92
C ILE A 249 21.46 -4.36 -10.87
N LYS A 250 22.71 -3.90 -10.90
CA LYS A 250 23.74 -4.26 -9.91
C LYS A 250 23.40 -3.72 -8.53
N ALA A 251 22.97 -2.45 -8.44
CA ALA A 251 22.70 -1.78 -7.17
C ALA A 251 21.51 -2.40 -6.41
N TYR A 252 20.45 -2.83 -7.12
CA TYR A 252 19.20 -3.25 -6.47
C TYR A 252 18.77 -4.71 -6.75
N GLY A 253 19.49 -5.44 -7.60
CA GLY A 253 19.16 -6.81 -7.97
C GLY A 253 19.32 -7.84 -6.84
N HIS A 254 20.06 -7.48 -5.79
CA HIS A 254 20.23 -8.31 -4.59
C HIS A 254 19.00 -8.27 -3.65
N LEU A 255 18.15 -7.24 -3.77
CA LEU A 255 16.94 -7.10 -2.95
C LEU A 255 15.90 -8.16 -3.35
N LYS A 256 16.00 -9.32 -2.73
CA LYS A 256 15.12 -10.47 -2.94
C LYS A 256 14.63 -10.98 -1.60
N TRP A 257 13.34 -11.28 -1.49
CA TRP A 257 12.76 -11.81 -0.27
C TRP A 257 12.18 -13.20 -0.52
N LYS A 258 12.50 -14.13 0.36
CA LYS A 258 11.84 -15.43 0.41
C LYS A 258 10.48 -15.26 1.06
N ILE A 259 9.45 -15.26 0.23
CA ILE A 259 8.05 -15.21 0.64
C ILE A 259 7.50 -16.61 0.43
N VAL A 260 7.17 -17.28 1.51
CA VAL A 260 6.57 -18.62 1.47
C VAL A 260 5.07 -18.51 1.40
#